data_f291f4345728a5c9e76c0936c2c7cfed
#
_entry.id   f291f4345728a5c9e76c0936c2c7cfed
#
_cell.length_a   1.000
_cell.length_b   1.000
_cell.length_c   1.000
_cell.angle_alpha   90.00
_cell.angle_beta   90.00
_cell.angle_gamma   90.00
#
_symmetry.space_group_name_H-M   'P 1'
#
loop_
_entity.id
_entity.type
_entity.pdbx_description
1 polymer ?
#
loop_
_entity_poly.entity_id
_entity_poly.type
_entity_poly.pdbx_seq_one_letter_code
_entity_poly.pdbx_strand_id
1 'polypeptide(L)'
;MKILCFGDSNTYGYDPRSYFGGQYPAQHRWVDLLAQKMGCKVVNAGENGREIPRREGELQRFDLMLSNENPLDLLLVMLGGNDLLQGNSVEVVSQRMEAFLTRIPLEKSKIVLIGPPRMRPGAWITDDRLLEDCVRLNAAYRTVAEKLGVRFVDATDWDIDVTFDGVHYSEKGHQTFAENLYLALK
;
A
#
# COMPACT_ATOMS: atom_id res chain seq x y z
N MET A 1 -17.31 -4.56 -11.28
CA MET A 1 -15.87 -4.30 -11.08
C MET A 1 -15.39 -5.01 -9.84
N LYS A 2 -14.20 -5.62 -9.89
CA LYS A 2 -13.53 -6.30 -8.76
C LYS A 2 -12.11 -5.77 -8.63
N ILE A 3 -11.77 -5.27 -7.45
CA ILE A 3 -10.45 -4.67 -7.12
C ILE A 3 -9.79 -5.52 -6.03
N LEU A 4 -8.51 -5.82 -6.19
CA LEU A 4 -7.68 -6.45 -5.16
C LEU A 4 -6.70 -5.41 -4.60
N CYS A 5 -6.73 -5.17 -3.29
CA CYS A 5 -5.81 -4.28 -2.60
C CYS A 5 -4.72 -5.10 -1.90
N PHE A 6 -3.53 -5.14 -2.47
CA PHE A 6 -2.37 -5.84 -1.94
C PHE A 6 -1.43 -4.86 -1.25
N GLY A 7 -1.26 -5.02 0.05
CA GLY A 7 -0.48 -4.09 0.86
C GLY A 7 -0.10 -4.63 2.24
N ASP A 8 0.35 -3.73 3.09
CA ASP A 8 0.82 -3.99 4.44
C ASP A 8 -0.26 -3.79 5.52
N SER A 9 0.15 -3.44 6.74
CA SER A 9 -0.72 -3.17 7.89
C SER A 9 -1.70 -2.01 7.66
N ASN A 10 -1.32 -0.97 6.92
CA ASN A 10 -2.22 0.12 6.58
C ASN A 10 -3.33 -0.33 5.61
N THR A 11 -3.05 -1.29 4.73
CA THR A 11 -4.06 -1.94 3.88
C THR A 11 -4.91 -2.91 4.67
N TYR A 12 -4.29 -3.70 5.55
CA TYR A 12 -5.01 -4.57 6.48
C TYR A 12 -6.01 -3.79 7.33
N GLY A 13 -5.65 -2.59 7.77
CA GLY A 13 -6.42 -1.76 8.69
C GLY A 13 -6.06 -2.03 10.14
N TYR A 14 -4.76 -2.18 10.42
CA TYR A 14 -4.26 -2.43 11.77
C TYR A 14 -4.53 -1.24 12.70
N ASP A 15 -5.11 -1.51 13.89
CA ASP A 15 -5.28 -0.53 14.96
C ASP A 15 -4.21 -0.73 16.04
N PRO A 16 -3.15 0.09 16.09
CA PRO A 16 -2.08 -0.03 17.08
C PRO A 16 -2.51 0.30 18.52
N ARG A 17 -3.71 0.86 18.70
CA ARG A 17 -4.29 1.12 20.03
C ARG A 17 -4.95 -0.13 20.60
N SER A 18 -5.20 -1.15 19.74
CA SER A 18 -5.79 -2.41 20.19
C SER A 18 -4.77 -3.22 20.97
N TYR A 19 -5.09 -3.56 22.20
CA TYR A 19 -4.22 -4.34 23.09
C TYR A 19 -3.83 -5.73 22.51
N PHE A 20 -4.65 -6.29 21.65
CA PHE A 20 -4.43 -7.60 21.02
C PHE A 20 -4.03 -7.52 19.53
N GLY A 21 -3.56 -6.37 19.06
CA GLY A 21 -3.16 -6.21 17.66
C GLY A 21 -4.34 -6.31 16.68
N GLY A 22 -5.48 -5.73 17.07
CA GLY A 22 -6.73 -5.82 16.32
C GLY A 22 -6.71 -5.07 15.01
N GLN A 23 -7.75 -5.31 14.26
CA GLN A 23 -8.08 -4.62 13.02
C GLN A 23 -9.21 -3.62 13.29
N TYR A 24 -9.15 -2.44 12.70
CA TYR A 24 -10.30 -1.53 12.73
C TYR A 24 -11.56 -2.21 12.20
N PRO A 25 -12.76 -1.89 12.72
CA PRO A 25 -14.01 -2.30 12.11
C PRO A 25 -14.08 -1.90 10.63
N ALA A 26 -14.78 -2.67 9.81
CA ALA A 26 -14.84 -2.49 8.36
C ALA A 26 -15.20 -1.05 7.94
N GLN A 27 -16.13 -0.42 8.65
CA GLN A 27 -16.58 0.95 8.38
C GLN A 27 -15.50 2.03 8.59
N HIS A 28 -14.34 1.68 9.14
CA HIS A 28 -13.21 2.58 9.38
C HIS A 28 -11.97 2.26 8.53
N ARG A 29 -11.96 1.14 7.78
CA ARG A 29 -10.82 0.76 6.94
C ARG A 29 -10.95 1.35 5.55
N TRP A 30 -9.88 1.93 5.03
CA TRP A 30 -9.89 2.57 3.71
C TRP A 30 -10.32 1.63 2.58
N VAL A 31 -9.99 0.33 2.66
CA VAL A 31 -10.37 -0.67 1.65
C VAL A 31 -11.88 -0.83 1.57
N ASP A 32 -12.54 -0.96 2.73
CA ASP A 32 -14.01 -1.12 2.80
C ASP A 32 -14.73 0.20 2.45
N LEU A 33 -14.17 1.33 2.87
CA LEU A 33 -14.68 2.66 2.49
C LEU A 33 -14.55 2.90 0.98
N LEU A 34 -13.45 2.46 0.36
CA LEU A 34 -13.28 2.51 -1.09
C LEU A 34 -14.34 1.65 -1.80
N ALA A 35 -14.61 0.44 -1.29
CA ALA A 35 -15.64 -0.45 -1.83
C ALA A 35 -17.02 0.23 -1.87
N GLN A 36 -17.38 0.91 -0.77
CA GLN A 36 -18.64 1.67 -0.68
C GLN A 36 -18.68 2.82 -1.69
N LYS A 37 -17.61 3.62 -1.78
CA LYS A 37 -17.52 4.77 -2.70
C LYS A 37 -17.54 4.36 -4.17
N MET A 38 -16.89 3.25 -4.51
CA MET A 38 -16.82 2.71 -5.87
C MET A 38 -18.07 1.92 -6.26
N GLY A 39 -18.90 1.50 -5.30
CA GLY A 39 -20.04 0.62 -5.54
C GLY A 39 -19.63 -0.73 -6.14
N CYS A 40 -18.47 -1.28 -5.74
CA CYS A 40 -17.91 -2.49 -6.33
C CYS A 40 -17.29 -3.43 -5.27
N LYS A 41 -16.95 -4.66 -5.70
CA LYS A 41 -16.24 -5.60 -4.83
C LYS A 41 -14.78 -5.19 -4.69
N VAL A 42 -14.34 -4.93 -3.47
CA VAL A 42 -12.93 -4.71 -3.14
C VAL A 42 -12.48 -5.80 -2.16
N VAL A 43 -11.36 -6.45 -2.48
CA VAL A 43 -10.76 -7.51 -1.66
C VAL A 43 -9.58 -6.92 -0.90
N ASN A 44 -9.63 -7.01 0.43
CA ASN A 44 -8.53 -6.61 1.29
C ASN A 44 -7.51 -7.75 1.43
N ALA A 45 -6.36 -7.61 0.81
CA ALA A 45 -5.21 -8.50 0.92
C ALA A 45 -4.04 -7.84 1.64
N GLY A 46 -4.33 -7.01 2.64
CA GLY A 46 -3.35 -6.44 3.56
C GLY A 46 -2.82 -7.47 4.55
N GLU A 47 -1.56 -7.35 4.95
CA GLU A 47 -0.92 -8.20 5.95
C GLU A 47 0.08 -7.39 6.77
N ASN A 48 -0.01 -7.52 8.11
CA ASN A 48 0.87 -6.78 9.01
C ASN A 48 2.35 -7.11 8.75
N GLY A 49 3.18 -6.06 8.66
CA GLY A 49 4.62 -6.20 8.47
C GLY A 49 5.05 -6.64 7.08
N ARG A 50 4.13 -6.73 6.10
CA ARG A 50 4.50 -7.16 4.75
C ARG A 50 5.50 -6.21 4.12
N GLU A 51 6.64 -6.76 3.70
CA GLU A 51 7.57 -6.17 2.76
C GLU A 51 7.18 -6.53 1.31
N ILE A 52 7.86 -5.94 0.33
CA ILE A 52 7.69 -6.33 -1.09
C ILE A 52 8.10 -7.80 -1.26
N PRO A 53 7.22 -8.66 -1.80
CA PRO A 53 7.51 -10.08 -2.00
C PRO A 53 8.75 -10.29 -2.88
N ARG A 54 9.71 -11.08 -2.38
CA ARG A 54 10.97 -11.38 -3.09
C ARG A 54 11.45 -12.82 -2.91
N ARG A 55 11.01 -13.47 -1.81
CA ARG A 55 11.34 -14.87 -1.54
C ARG A 55 10.35 -15.77 -2.27
N GLU A 56 10.80 -16.95 -2.67
CA GLU A 56 9.99 -17.90 -3.43
C GLU A 56 8.63 -18.18 -2.78
N GLY A 57 8.59 -18.47 -1.49
CA GLY A 57 7.33 -18.73 -0.79
C GLY A 57 6.38 -17.51 -0.70
N GLU A 58 6.92 -16.29 -0.65
CA GLU A 58 6.12 -15.06 -0.66
C GLU A 58 5.49 -14.85 -2.05
N LEU A 59 6.28 -15.06 -3.09
CA LEU A 59 5.86 -14.95 -4.48
C LEU A 59 4.80 -16.00 -4.82
N GLN A 60 4.98 -17.25 -4.39
CA GLN A 60 3.99 -18.33 -4.58
C GLN A 60 2.66 -18.02 -3.88
N ARG A 61 2.70 -17.49 -2.64
CA ARG A 61 1.47 -17.05 -1.93
C ARG A 61 0.74 -15.94 -2.68
N PHE A 62 1.50 -14.98 -3.20
CA PHE A 62 0.92 -13.91 -4.04
C PHE A 62 0.27 -14.48 -5.30
N ASP A 63 0.96 -15.36 -6.02
CA ASP A 63 0.47 -15.97 -7.27
C ASP A 63 -0.82 -16.79 -7.03
N LEU A 64 -0.85 -17.57 -5.95
CA LEU A 64 -2.03 -18.33 -5.55
C LEU A 64 -3.20 -17.41 -5.21
N MET A 65 -2.96 -16.37 -4.44
CA MET A 65 -3.99 -15.37 -4.11
C MET A 65 -4.51 -14.69 -5.37
N LEU A 66 -3.61 -14.24 -6.26
CA LEU A 66 -4.00 -13.59 -7.51
C LEU A 66 -4.84 -14.53 -8.39
N SER A 67 -4.45 -15.81 -8.48
CA SER A 67 -5.19 -16.84 -9.21
C SER A 67 -6.60 -17.06 -8.65
N ASN A 68 -6.73 -17.14 -7.32
CA ASN A 68 -8.01 -17.34 -6.64
C ASN A 68 -8.96 -16.15 -6.79
N GLU A 69 -8.41 -14.93 -6.96
CA GLU A 69 -9.21 -13.72 -7.07
C GLU A 69 -9.51 -13.33 -8.53
N ASN A 70 -8.88 -13.96 -9.52
CA ASN A 70 -9.22 -13.69 -10.92
C ASN A 70 -10.66 -14.13 -11.26
N PRO A 71 -11.37 -13.42 -12.21
CA PRO A 71 -10.87 -12.24 -12.92
C PRO A 71 -10.89 -10.97 -12.06
N LEU A 72 -9.85 -10.13 -12.24
CA LEU A 72 -9.72 -8.81 -11.62
C LEU A 72 -9.83 -7.69 -12.66
N ASP A 73 -10.45 -6.59 -12.27
CA ASP A 73 -10.44 -5.35 -13.04
C ASP A 73 -9.24 -4.47 -12.67
N LEU A 74 -8.89 -4.41 -11.38
CA LEU A 74 -7.71 -3.68 -10.90
C LEU A 74 -7.00 -4.46 -9.77
N LEU A 75 -5.67 -4.35 -9.78
CA LEU A 75 -4.78 -4.69 -8.67
C LEU A 75 -4.14 -3.40 -8.16
N LEU A 76 -4.42 -3.03 -6.92
CA LEU A 76 -3.77 -1.92 -6.23
C LEU A 76 -2.63 -2.47 -5.37
N VAL A 77 -1.42 -1.96 -5.56
CA VAL A 77 -0.22 -2.36 -4.80
C VAL A 77 0.28 -1.17 -4.00
N MET A 78 0.31 -1.30 -2.67
CA MET A 78 0.87 -0.29 -1.76
C MET A 78 1.78 -0.97 -0.75
N LEU A 79 3.07 -0.94 -1.00
CA LEU A 79 4.14 -1.55 -0.20
C LEU A 79 5.41 -0.70 -0.25
N GLY A 80 6.40 -1.04 0.57
CA GLY A 80 7.71 -0.41 0.62
C GLY A 80 7.98 0.32 1.93
N GLY A 81 6.95 0.71 2.67
CA GLY A 81 7.11 1.32 3.99
C GLY A 81 7.85 0.41 4.97
N ASN A 82 7.45 -0.87 5.05
CA ASN A 82 8.16 -1.84 5.90
C ASN A 82 9.58 -2.12 5.43
N ASP A 83 9.82 -2.14 4.11
CA ASP A 83 11.19 -2.29 3.58
C ASP A 83 12.09 -1.15 4.08
N LEU A 84 11.62 0.11 4.08
CA LEU A 84 12.37 1.25 4.62
C LEU A 84 12.57 1.11 6.15
N LEU A 85 11.53 0.72 6.89
CA LEU A 85 11.60 0.49 8.34
C LEU A 85 12.60 -0.60 8.72
N GLN A 86 12.83 -1.57 7.84
CA GLN A 86 13.88 -2.60 7.99
C GLN A 86 15.29 -2.10 7.59
N GLY A 87 15.45 -0.81 7.30
CA GLY A 87 16.73 -0.19 7.00
C GLY A 87 17.23 -0.36 5.56
N ASN A 88 16.37 -0.80 4.64
CA ASN A 88 16.75 -0.86 3.23
C ASN A 88 16.77 0.53 2.61
N SER A 89 17.70 0.79 1.68
CA SER A 89 17.74 2.06 0.95
C SER A 89 16.60 2.16 -0.06
N VAL A 90 16.25 3.38 -0.43
CA VAL A 90 15.23 3.68 -1.46
C VAL A 90 15.53 2.97 -2.78
N GLU A 91 16.79 2.89 -3.17
CA GLU A 91 17.24 2.24 -4.41
C GLU A 91 16.92 0.73 -4.36
N VAL A 92 17.22 0.07 -3.25
CA VAL A 92 16.93 -1.35 -3.06
C VAL A 92 15.42 -1.61 -3.06
N VAL A 93 14.65 -0.79 -2.35
CA VAL A 93 13.19 -0.91 -2.29
C VAL A 93 12.55 -0.71 -3.65
N SER A 94 13.01 0.30 -4.40
CA SER A 94 12.54 0.59 -5.76
C SER A 94 12.84 -0.56 -6.73
N GLN A 95 14.05 -1.13 -6.68
CA GLN A 95 14.42 -2.29 -7.50
C GLN A 95 13.57 -3.52 -7.18
N ARG A 96 13.27 -3.78 -5.90
CA ARG A 96 12.36 -4.86 -5.48
C ARG A 96 10.96 -4.65 -6.05
N MET A 97 10.43 -3.42 -5.99
CA MET A 97 9.10 -3.10 -6.53
C MET A 97 9.07 -3.28 -8.04
N GLU A 98 10.10 -2.83 -8.76
CA GLU A 98 10.20 -3.03 -10.21
C GLU A 98 10.19 -4.53 -10.56
N ALA A 99 11.01 -5.33 -9.88
CA ALA A 99 11.07 -6.77 -10.10
C ALA A 99 9.72 -7.44 -9.79
N PHE A 100 9.08 -7.06 -8.68
CA PHE A 100 7.77 -7.58 -8.29
C PHE A 100 6.68 -7.25 -9.33
N LEU A 101 6.55 -5.99 -9.74
CA LEU A 101 5.54 -5.56 -10.72
C LEU A 101 5.76 -6.16 -12.11
N THR A 102 7.04 -6.36 -12.49
CA THR A 102 7.38 -6.96 -13.81
C THR A 102 6.83 -8.37 -13.96
N ARG A 103 6.89 -9.18 -12.89
CA ARG A 103 6.47 -10.59 -12.92
C ARG A 103 4.96 -10.80 -12.83
N ILE A 104 4.17 -9.79 -12.43
CA ILE A 104 2.72 -9.94 -12.27
C ILE A 104 2.06 -10.26 -13.62
N PRO A 105 1.34 -11.39 -13.75
CA PRO A 105 0.75 -11.85 -15.01
C PRO A 105 -0.61 -11.17 -15.28
N LEU A 106 -0.64 -9.85 -15.16
CA LEU A 106 -1.80 -9.01 -15.52
C LEU A 106 -1.37 -7.97 -16.55
N GLU A 107 -2.31 -7.53 -17.35
CA GLU A 107 -2.12 -6.35 -18.19
C GLU A 107 -1.69 -5.17 -17.32
N LYS A 108 -0.65 -4.43 -17.71
CA LYS A 108 -0.10 -3.33 -16.92
C LYS A 108 -1.12 -2.22 -16.66
N SER A 109 -2.07 -2.04 -17.57
CA SER A 109 -3.22 -1.11 -17.40
C SER A 109 -4.14 -1.47 -16.22
N LYS A 110 -4.13 -2.72 -15.75
CA LYS A 110 -4.90 -3.20 -14.59
C LYS A 110 -4.13 -3.10 -13.27
N ILE A 111 -2.89 -2.65 -13.30
CA ILE A 111 -2.04 -2.51 -12.11
C ILE A 111 -1.93 -1.03 -11.75
N VAL A 112 -2.18 -0.71 -10.49
CA VAL A 112 -1.98 0.61 -9.92
C VAL A 112 -0.95 0.49 -8.80
N LEU A 113 0.20 1.13 -8.98
CA LEU A 113 1.17 1.32 -7.92
C LEU A 113 0.80 2.56 -7.12
N ILE A 114 0.59 2.39 -5.82
CA ILE A 114 0.32 3.50 -4.90
C ILE A 114 1.60 3.76 -4.11
N GLY A 115 2.15 4.96 -4.28
CA GLY A 115 3.21 5.45 -3.42
C GLY A 115 2.65 5.75 -2.02
N PRO A 116 3.21 5.17 -0.93
CA PRO A 116 2.65 5.34 0.40
C PRO A 116 2.69 6.80 0.85
N PRO A 117 1.70 7.25 1.65
CA PRO A 117 1.77 8.55 2.31
C PRO A 117 3.02 8.70 3.17
N ARG A 118 3.40 9.94 3.46
CA ARG A 118 4.52 10.24 4.35
C ARG A 118 4.28 9.66 5.74
N MET A 119 5.30 9.02 6.29
CA MET A 119 5.38 8.76 7.72
C MET A 119 5.47 10.08 8.48
N ARG A 120 5.13 10.08 9.76
CA ARG A 120 5.21 11.25 10.65
C ARG A 120 6.15 10.93 11.81
N PRO A 121 6.75 11.95 12.46
CA PRO A 121 7.44 11.72 13.74
C PRO A 121 6.51 11.00 14.73
N GLY A 122 6.99 9.97 15.38
CA GLY A 122 6.20 9.13 16.29
C GLY A 122 7.07 8.09 16.99
N ALA A 123 6.44 7.21 17.75
CA ALA A 123 7.17 6.22 18.56
C ALA A 123 8.06 5.27 17.71
N TRP A 124 7.70 5.02 16.46
CA TRP A 124 8.50 4.19 15.56
C TRP A 124 9.36 5.00 14.58
N ILE A 125 9.08 6.28 14.44
CA ILE A 125 9.76 7.18 13.51
C ILE A 125 10.53 8.22 14.30
N THR A 126 11.73 7.86 14.71
CA THR A 126 12.65 8.70 15.50
C THR A 126 13.81 9.25 14.67
N ASP A 127 13.91 8.88 13.38
CA ASP A 127 14.96 9.32 12.47
C ASP A 127 14.33 10.07 11.28
N ASP A 128 14.69 11.34 11.13
CA ASP A 128 14.20 12.21 10.06
C ASP A 128 14.56 11.65 8.65
N ARG A 129 15.62 10.84 8.55
CA ARG A 129 15.97 10.15 7.30
C ARG A 129 14.82 9.30 6.76
N LEU A 130 14.06 8.61 7.61
CA LEU A 130 12.90 7.82 7.17
C LEU A 130 11.80 8.70 6.57
N LEU A 131 11.63 9.93 7.07
CA LEU A 131 10.67 10.88 6.52
C LEU A 131 11.08 11.34 5.11
N GLU A 132 12.36 11.59 4.91
CA GLU A 132 12.92 11.95 3.59
C GLU A 132 12.87 10.76 2.64
N ASP A 133 13.22 9.56 3.10
CA ASP A 133 13.21 8.34 2.29
C ASP A 133 11.81 7.97 1.80
N CYS A 134 10.74 8.25 2.55
CA CYS A 134 9.37 8.09 2.07
C CYS A 134 9.09 8.96 0.83
N VAL A 135 9.54 10.22 0.84
CA VAL A 135 9.38 11.13 -0.30
C VAL A 135 10.19 10.66 -1.51
N ARG A 136 11.45 10.30 -1.27
CA ARG A 136 12.36 9.77 -2.31
C ARG A 136 11.84 8.48 -2.92
N LEU A 137 11.22 7.60 -2.10
CA LEU A 137 10.63 6.35 -2.57
C LEU A 137 9.48 6.62 -3.56
N ASN A 138 8.61 7.58 -3.28
CA ASN A 138 7.53 7.93 -4.19
C ASN A 138 8.05 8.47 -5.53
N ALA A 139 9.11 9.28 -5.52
CA ALA A 139 9.76 9.74 -6.75
C ALA A 139 10.36 8.57 -7.55
N ALA A 140 11.01 7.61 -6.88
CA ALA A 140 11.54 6.41 -7.50
C ALA A 140 10.42 5.50 -8.05
N TYR A 141 9.31 5.34 -7.32
CA TYR A 141 8.16 4.57 -7.77
C TYR A 141 7.46 5.17 -9.00
N ARG A 142 7.42 6.49 -9.11
CA ARG A 142 6.94 7.16 -10.33
C ARG A 142 7.76 6.72 -11.54
N THR A 143 9.09 6.72 -11.42
CA THR A 143 10.00 6.28 -12.50
C THR A 143 9.79 4.80 -12.84
N VAL A 144 9.62 3.93 -11.83
CA VAL A 144 9.29 2.50 -12.05
C VAL A 144 7.96 2.34 -12.79
N ALA A 145 6.93 3.06 -12.36
CA ALA A 145 5.61 2.98 -12.97
C ALA A 145 5.62 3.43 -14.45
N GLU A 146 6.27 4.54 -14.74
CA GLU A 146 6.48 5.05 -16.11
C GLU A 146 7.20 4.02 -16.99
N LYS A 147 8.30 3.44 -16.48
CA LYS A 147 9.08 2.41 -17.19
C LYS A 147 8.26 1.18 -17.53
N LEU A 148 7.38 0.75 -16.61
CA LEU A 148 6.59 -0.47 -16.75
C LEU A 148 5.22 -0.25 -17.42
N GLY A 149 4.80 1.00 -17.61
CA GLY A 149 3.48 1.34 -18.12
C GLY A 149 2.34 1.00 -17.15
N VAL A 150 2.60 1.01 -15.82
CA VAL A 150 1.57 0.88 -14.80
C VAL A 150 1.10 2.25 -14.33
N ARG A 151 -0.16 2.34 -13.92
CA ARG A 151 -0.69 3.59 -13.34
C ARG A 151 -0.04 3.87 -12.00
N PHE A 152 0.37 5.11 -11.77
CA PHE A 152 0.91 5.56 -10.49
C PHE A 152 -0.04 6.51 -9.78
N VAL A 153 -0.26 6.28 -8.49
CA VAL A 153 -0.98 7.18 -7.60
C VAL A 153 -0.03 7.64 -6.51
N ASP A 154 0.28 8.92 -6.51
CA ASP A 154 1.18 9.53 -5.54
C ASP A 154 0.39 10.02 -4.32
N ALA A 155 0.58 9.34 -3.19
CA ALA A 155 -0.07 9.74 -1.94
C ALA A 155 0.87 10.54 -1.01
N THR A 156 2.04 10.97 -1.49
CA THR A 156 3.06 11.68 -0.70
C THR A 156 2.47 12.88 0.05
N ASP A 157 1.70 13.69 -0.64
CA ASP A 157 1.16 14.95 -0.10
C ASP A 157 -0.29 14.84 0.41
N TRP A 158 -0.81 13.63 0.50
CA TRP A 158 -2.08 13.42 1.18
C TRP A 158 -1.89 13.62 2.69
N ASP A 159 -2.66 14.50 3.28
CA ASP A 159 -2.57 14.81 4.71
C ASP A 159 -3.23 13.70 5.54
N ILE A 160 -2.57 12.54 5.57
CA ILE A 160 -3.05 11.36 6.28
C ILE A 160 -2.74 11.48 7.76
N ASP A 161 -3.80 11.44 8.56
CA ASP A 161 -3.69 11.38 10.01
C ASP A 161 -3.20 9.99 10.44
N VAL A 162 -2.14 9.95 11.25
CA VAL A 162 -1.55 8.71 11.76
C VAL A 162 -1.65 8.62 13.27
N THR A 163 -1.50 7.42 13.80
CA THR A 163 -1.50 7.17 15.24
C THR A 163 -0.17 7.59 15.89
N PHE A 164 -0.04 7.36 17.20
CA PHE A 164 1.12 7.74 18.00
C PHE A 164 2.45 7.15 17.50
N ASP A 165 2.41 6.11 16.71
CA ASP A 165 3.62 5.44 16.19
C ASP A 165 4.22 6.15 14.97
N GLY A 166 3.47 7.02 14.30
CA GLY A 166 3.90 7.77 13.12
C GLY A 166 3.77 7.03 11.79
N VAL A 167 3.22 5.80 11.80
CA VAL A 167 3.13 4.91 10.63
C VAL A 167 1.70 4.51 10.31
N HIS A 168 0.96 4.03 11.31
CA HIS A 168 -0.37 3.46 11.08
C HIS A 168 -1.43 4.56 11.03
N TYR A 169 -2.34 4.42 10.07
CA TYR A 169 -3.43 5.40 9.90
C TYR A 169 -4.39 5.34 11.08
N SER A 170 -4.83 6.51 11.53
CA SER A 170 -5.99 6.61 12.41
C SER A 170 -7.28 6.35 11.61
N GLU A 171 -8.43 6.27 12.28
CA GLU A 171 -9.73 6.18 11.62
C GLU A 171 -9.93 7.35 10.62
N LYS A 172 -9.54 8.56 11.03
CA LYS A 172 -9.57 9.75 10.16
C LYS A 172 -8.61 9.59 8.98
N GLY A 173 -7.39 9.06 9.22
CA GLY A 173 -6.42 8.79 8.16
C GLY A 173 -6.95 7.80 7.13
N HIS A 174 -7.61 6.73 7.56
CA HIS A 174 -8.27 5.79 6.66
C HIS A 174 -9.37 6.44 5.82
N GLN A 175 -10.18 7.31 6.41
CA GLN A 175 -11.22 8.06 5.68
C GLN A 175 -10.62 8.98 4.62
N THR A 176 -9.61 9.78 5.00
CA THR A 176 -8.91 10.69 4.09
C THR A 176 -8.24 9.91 2.95
N PHE A 177 -7.59 8.78 3.26
CA PHE A 177 -6.95 7.95 2.25
C PHE A 177 -7.97 7.38 1.26
N ALA A 178 -9.10 6.84 1.75
CA ALA A 178 -10.16 6.31 0.88
C ALA A 178 -10.75 7.38 -0.04
N GLU A 179 -10.94 8.61 0.45
CA GLU A 179 -11.46 9.73 -0.33
C GLU A 179 -10.50 10.10 -1.47
N ASN A 180 -9.24 10.35 -1.12
CA ASN A 180 -8.23 10.75 -2.10
C ASN A 180 -7.99 9.64 -3.14
N LEU A 181 -7.93 8.38 -2.71
CA LEU A 181 -7.77 7.27 -3.64
C LEU A 181 -8.96 7.11 -4.58
N TYR A 182 -10.18 7.27 -4.08
CA TYR A 182 -11.38 7.26 -4.91
C TYR A 182 -11.32 8.35 -6.00
N LEU A 183 -10.91 9.57 -5.63
CA LEU A 183 -10.75 10.67 -6.60
C LEU A 183 -9.64 10.39 -7.61
N ALA A 184 -8.53 9.78 -7.16
CA ALA A 184 -7.41 9.43 -8.02
C ALA A 184 -7.73 8.29 -8.98
N LEU A 185 -8.69 7.41 -8.67
CA LEU A 185 -9.07 6.26 -9.52
C LEU A 185 -10.14 6.58 -10.54
N LYS A 186 -10.86 7.70 -10.41
CA LYS A 186 -11.80 8.20 -11.42
C LYS A 186 -11.08 8.70 -12.67
#